data_4f7d5735c6373ae11afa7c391c421584
#
_entry.id   4f7d5735c6373ae11afa7c391c421584
#
_cell.length_a   1.000
_cell.length_b   1.000
_cell.length_c   1.000
_cell.angle_alpha   90.00
_cell.angle_beta   90.00
_cell.angle_gamma   90.00
#
_symmetry.space_group_name_H-M   'P 1'
#
loop_
_entity.id
_entity.type
_entity.pdbx_description
1 polymer ?
#
loop_
_entity_poly.entity_id
_entity_poly.type
_entity_poly.pdbx_seq_one_letter_code
_entity_poly.pdbx_strand_id
1 'polypeptide(L)'
;MTGRLSGFTTQVKEVASECESTHYVIHREMLASRKMLPELSNILQDVIKIINNIKVHALNSHLFTQLCEEMDTEHIRLLLYTEVRWLSEGRSLARAFKLREPLQRFLLEKQSPLAAHFSDTEWVIKLVYLCDIFNLLNELSLSLQRGMTTVFKLADKVAAFKAKLELWGRRVNVGIFVMFQTLAEILKETEPGPSFSQLVHDHLSQLSKEIEHYFPTTKDPRSGKEWICNPFVNKPGESTLSVLEEDQLLEIANDGGLKSMFETTSNLHTFWIKVKVEYPEIATKALKSLLPFPTSCLCEAGFSAVTATKMRLRSRLDISHTLQVSLSPITPRWDHPVAGKQAQGSH
;
A
#
# COMPACT_ATOMS: atom_id res chain seq x y z
N MET A 1 17.00 10.70 5.82
CA MET A 1 17.76 9.57 5.27
C MET A 1 18.44 9.87 3.93
N THR A 2 17.97 10.81 3.15
CA THR A 2 18.40 11.10 1.79
C THR A 2 19.13 12.45 1.62
N GLY A 3 19.80 12.94 2.66
CA GLY A 3 20.62 14.15 2.55
C GLY A 3 21.78 13.93 1.59
N ARG A 4 21.98 14.85 0.61
CA ARG A 4 23.00 14.72 -0.46
C ARG A 4 24.44 14.59 0.06
N LEU A 5 24.75 15.11 1.24
CA LEU A 5 26.12 15.18 1.78
C LEU A 5 26.35 14.28 3.01
N SER A 6 25.33 13.90 3.75
CA SER A 6 25.47 13.14 5.01
C SER A 6 24.37 12.13 5.28
N GLY A 7 23.57 11.80 4.26
CA GLY A 7 22.50 10.82 4.40
C GLY A 7 23.04 9.39 4.51
N PHE A 8 22.34 8.52 5.24
CA PHE A 8 22.71 7.12 5.41
C PHE A 8 22.99 6.42 4.06
N THR A 9 22.17 6.70 3.04
CA THR A 9 22.37 6.15 1.69
C THR A 9 23.69 6.56 1.06
N THR A 10 24.16 7.81 1.31
CA THR A 10 25.43 8.31 0.81
C THR A 10 26.58 7.59 1.48
N GLN A 11 26.54 7.45 2.81
CA GLN A 11 27.56 6.72 3.57
C GLN A 11 27.65 5.25 3.19
N VAL A 12 26.51 4.59 2.92
CA VAL A 12 26.50 3.21 2.45
C VAL A 12 27.15 3.10 1.07
N LYS A 13 26.88 4.04 0.16
CA LYS A 13 27.47 4.06 -1.19
C LYS A 13 28.98 4.35 -1.19
N GLU A 14 29.50 5.05 -0.19
CA GLU A 14 30.95 5.25 -0.02
C GLU A 14 31.68 3.93 0.28
N VAL A 15 31.03 3.02 1.02
CA VAL A 15 31.59 1.73 1.41
C VAL A 15 31.22 0.62 0.40
N ALA A 16 30.04 0.70 -0.18
CA ALA A 16 29.49 -0.27 -1.12
C ALA A 16 28.91 0.49 -2.33
N SER A 17 29.75 0.84 -3.29
CA SER A 17 29.39 1.64 -4.47
C SER A 17 28.33 0.96 -5.36
N GLU A 18 28.28 -0.37 -5.35
CA GLU A 18 27.30 -1.19 -6.10
C GLU A 18 25.92 -1.26 -5.42
N CYS A 19 25.78 -0.72 -4.22
CA CYS A 19 24.53 -0.81 -3.46
C CYS A 19 23.46 0.07 -4.11
N GLU A 20 22.38 -0.55 -4.59
CA GLU A 20 21.21 0.17 -5.09
C GLU A 20 20.30 0.53 -3.90
N SER A 21 19.90 1.80 -3.84
CA SER A 21 18.91 2.25 -2.85
C SER A 21 17.55 2.40 -3.51
N THR A 22 16.57 1.67 -3.01
CA THR A 22 15.17 1.81 -3.44
C THR A 22 14.37 2.56 -2.39
N HIS A 23 13.59 3.54 -2.83
CA HIS A 23 12.68 4.24 -1.93
C HIS A 23 11.44 3.35 -1.69
N TYR A 24 10.98 3.31 -0.46
CA TYR A 24 9.82 2.53 -0.03
C TYR A 24 8.56 2.81 -0.86
N VAL A 25 8.01 1.75 -1.48
CA VAL A 25 6.95 1.83 -2.49
C VAL A 25 5.65 2.42 -1.93
N ILE A 26 5.21 1.98 -0.75
CA ILE A 26 3.96 2.45 -0.13
C ILE A 26 4.06 3.94 0.25
N HIS A 27 5.24 4.40 0.71
CA HIS A 27 5.43 5.82 1.00
C HIS A 27 5.35 6.69 -0.25
N ARG A 28 5.88 6.21 -1.38
CA ARG A 28 5.77 6.90 -2.67
C ARG A 28 4.32 6.97 -3.15
N GLU A 29 3.56 5.89 -3.01
CA GLU A 29 2.14 5.83 -3.32
C GLU A 29 1.35 6.83 -2.45
N MET A 30 1.61 6.85 -1.15
CA MET A 30 1.04 7.82 -0.23
C MET A 30 1.37 9.27 -0.62
N LEU A 31 2.60 9.57 -1.01
CA LEU A 31 2.98 10.91 -1.43
C LEU A 31 2.29 11.33 -2.74
N ALA A 32 2.14 10.39 -3.68
CA ALA A 32 1.44 10.64 -4.95
C ALA A 32 -0.04 11.00 -4.72
N SER A 33 -0.70 10.33 -3.79
CA SER A 33 -2.13 10.54 -3.53
C SER A 33 -2.44 11.76 -2.63
N ARG A 34 -1.44 12.37 -1.97
CA ARG A 34 -1.65 13.57 -1.14
C ARG A 34 -1.94 14.84 -1.93
N LYS A 35 -1.50 14.91 -3.17
CA LYS A 35 -1.76 16.08 -4.01
C LYS A 35 -3.14 15.96 -4.65
N MET A 36 -4.07 16.73 -4.14
CA MET A 36 -5.44 16.83 -4.64
C MET A 36 -5.76 18.25 -5.11
N LEU A 37 -6.79 18.36 -5.95
CA LEU A 37 -7.35 19.65 -6.31
C LEU A 37 -7.86 20.38 -5.05
N PRO A 38 -7.73 21.72 -4.98
CA PRO A 38 -8.12 22.48 -3.79
C PRO A 38 -9.56 22.21 -3.34
N GLU A 39 -10.47 22.06 -4.27
CA GLU A 39 -11.88 21.81 -4.01
C GLU A 39 -12.08 20.45 -3.26
N LEU A 40 -11.47 19.38 -3.73
CA LEU A 40 -11.52 18.06 -3.10
C LEU A 40 -10.77 18.05 -1.76
N SER A 41 -9.65 18.77 -1.67
CA SER A 41 -8.90 18.93 -0.43
C SER A 41 -9.72 19.63 0.65
N ASN A 42 -10.50 20.64 0.30
CA ASN A 42 -11.39 21.35 1.24
C ASN A 42 -12.45 20.39 1.81
N ILE A 43 -13.07 19.58 0.97
CA ILE A 43 -14.07 18.58 1.42
C ILE A 43 -13.43 17.60 2.41
N LEU A 44 -12.24 17.08 2.08
CA LEU A 44 -11.51 16.20 2.99
C LEU A 44 -11.23 16.88 4.34
N GLN A 45 -10.76 18.14 4.33
CA GLN A 45 -10.48 18.90 5.54
C GLN A 45 -11.74 19.16 6.37
N ASP A 46 -12.87 19.43 5.73
CA ASP A 46 -14.12 19.64 6.45
C ASP A 46 -14.61 18.36 7.12
N VAL A 47 -14.53 17.21 6.44
CA VAL A 47 -14.82 15.90 7.05
C VAL A 47 -13.88 15.60 8.22
N ILE A 48 -12.60 15.89 8.08
CA ILE A 48 -11.61 15.72 9.17
C ILE A 48 -11.96 16.60 10.37
N LYS A 49 -12.32 17.87 10.14
CA LYS A 49 -12.77 18.79 11.22
C LYS A 49 -13.99 18.23 11.94
N ILE A 50 -14.99 17.73 11.20
CA ILE A 50 -16.20 17.11 11.76
C ILE A 50 -15.83 15.90 12.62
N ILE A 51 -15.05 14.97 12.09
CA ILE A 51 -14.62 13.76 12.81
C ILE A 51 -13.87 14.14 14.09
N ASN A 52 -12.90 15.05 13.99
CA ASN A 52 -12.08 15.45 15.13
C ASN A 52 -12.91 16.18 16.20
N ASN A 53 -13.84 17.03 15.80
CA ASN A 53 -14.75 17.71 16.75
C ASN A 53 -15.56 16.71 17.58
N ILE A 54 -16.02 15.63 16.96
CA ILE A 54 -16.83 14.61 17.66
C ILE A 54 -15.90 13.66 18.46
N LYS A 55 -14.79 13.21 17.89
CA LYS A 55 -13.95 12.16 18.49
C LYS A 55 -13.02 12.64 19.58
N VAL A 56 -12.51 13.86 19.50
CA VAL A 56 -11.58 14.42 20.51
C VAL A 56 -12.31 14.78 21.80
N HIS A 57 -13.60 15.15 21.72
CA HIS A 57 -14.39 15.49 22.89
C HIS A 57 -15.24 14.30 23.35
N ALA A 58 -14.94 13.77 24.54
CA ALA A 58 -15.62 12.58 25.08
C ALA A 58 -17.14 12.76 25.13
N LEU A 59 -17.64 13.93 25.55
CA LEU A 59 -19.05 14.23 25.58
C LEU A 59 -19.69 14.19 24.19
N ASN A 60 -19.08 14.84 23.19
CA ASN A 60 -19.57 14.80 21.81
C ASN A 60 -19.60 13.39 21.26
N SER A 61 -18.55 12.59 21.53
CA SER A 61 -18.48 11.20 21.10
C SER A 61 -19.61 10.35 21.73
N HIS A 62 -19.93 10.58 22.99
CA HIS A 62 -21.02 9.88 23.67
C HIS A 62 -22.39 10.28 23.12
N LEU A 63 -22.65 11.58 23.02
CA LEU A 63 -23.91 12.11 22.48
C LEU A 63 -24.14 11.66 21.02
N PHE A 64 -23.10 11.67 20.21
CA PHE A 64 -23.18 11.19 18.83
C PHE A 64 -23.47 9.69 18.76
N THR A 65 -22.90 8.88 19.68
CA THR A 65 -23.21 7.45 19.75
C THR A 65 -24.67 7.21 20.10
N GLN A 66 -25.20 7.91 21.11
CA GLN A 66 -26.62 7.83 21.47
C GLN A 66 -27.54 8.22 20.31
N LEU A 67 -27.20 9.29 19.59
CA LEU A 67 -27.97 9.72 18.42
C LEU A 67 -27.98 8.65 17.32
N CYS A 68 -26.85 8.00 17.06
CA CYS A 68 -26.76 6.90 16.10
C CYS A 68 -27.61 5.68 16.52
N GLU A 69 -27.63 5.37 17.82
CA GLU A 69 -28.48 4.31 18.39
C GLU A 69 -29.97 4.65 18.27
N GLU A 70 -30.37 5.91 18.58
CA GLU A 70 -31.73 6.37 18.40
C GLU A 70 -32.21 6.35 16.95
N MET A 71 -31.30 6.56 16.00
CA MET A 71 -31.57 6.53 14.54
C MET A 71 -31.46 5.13 13.94
N ASP A 72 -31.19 4.09 14.74
CA ASP A 72 -31.03 2.69 14.32
C ASP A 72 -30.06 2.52 13.14
N THR A 73 -28.91 3.20 13.21
CA THR A 73 -27.91 3.15 12.15
C THR A 73 -27.03 1.91 12.27
N GLU A 74 -26.62 1.31 11.12
CA GLU A 74 -25.67 0.17 11.06
C GLU A 74 -24.38 0.43 11.86
N HIS A 75 -23.98 1.67 11.93
CA HIS A 75 -22.76 2.09 12.58
C HIS A 75 -23.03 3.16 13.62
N ILE A 76 -22.58 2.96 14.83
CA ILE A 76 -22.82 3.89 15.96
C ILE A 76 -21.60 4.76 16.31
N ARG A 77 -20.46 4.62 15.59
CA ARG A 77 -19.22 5.35 15.90
C ARG A 77 -18.46 5.77 14.67
N LEU A 78 -17.92 6.98 14.70
CA LEU A 78 -16.93 7.44 13.74
C LEU A 78 -15.57 6.78 13.96
N LEU A 79 -14.78 6.65 12.90
CA LEU A 79 -13.40 6.24 12.98
C LEU A 79 -12.51 7.47 13.20
N LEU A 80 -11.51 7.36 14.09
CA LEU A 80 -10.57 8.45 14.31
C LEU A 80 -9.70 8.64 13.06
N TYR A 81 -9.60 9.88 12.61
CA TYR A 81 -8.64 10.26 11.59
C TYR A 81 -7.24 10.36 12.22
N THR A 82 -6.26 9.69 11.62
CA THR A 82 -4.86 9.78 12.02
C THR A 82 -3.99 10.01 10.78
N GLU A 83 -3.27 11.12 10.74
CA GLU A 83 -2.36 11.47 9.64
C GLU A 83 -1.28 10.42 9.36
N VAL A 84 -0.97 9.60 10.37
CA VAL A 84 0.11 8.60 10.31
C VAL A 84 -0.33 7.33 9.58
N ARG A 85 -1.64 7.07 9.46
CA ARG A 85 -2.18 5.85 8.84
C ARG A 85 -3.04 6.19 7.64
N TRP A 86 -2.40 6.36 6.49
CA TRP A 86 -3.03 6.66 5.21
C TRP A 86 -4.23 5.76 4.89
N LEU A 87 -4.14 4.45 5.14
CA LEU A 87 -5.25 3.49 4.99
C LEU A 87 -6.49 3.84 5.85
N SER A 88 -6.35 4.67 6.87
CA SER A 88 -7.47 5.10 7.71
C SER A 88 -8.33 6.19 7.06
N GLU A 89 -7.77 6.98 6.14
CA GLU A 89 -8.49 8.10 5.50
C GLU A 89 -9.71 7.60 4.71
N GLY A 90 -9.54 6.67 3.79
CA GLY A 90 -10.64 6.12 3.01
C GLY A 90 -11.73 5.49 3.89
N ARG A 91 -11.33 4.76 4.93
CA ARG A 91 -12.29 4.16 5.88
C ARG A 91 -13.02 5.21 6.69
N SER A 92 -12.34 6.28 7.10
CA SER A 92 -12.95 7.37 7.87
C SER A 92 -13.92 8.17 7.01
N LEU A 93 -13.59 8.45 5.75
CA LEU A 93 -14.48 9.08 4.77
C LEU A 93 -15.71 8.22 4.50
N ALA A 94 -15.54 6.93 4.20
CA ALA A 94 -16.65 6.01 3.94
C ALA A 94 -17.57 5.88 5.16
N ARG A 95 -17.00 5.87 6.38
CA ARG A 95 -17.78 5.86 7.62
C ARG A 95 -18.54 7.18 7.83
N ALA A 96 -17.92 8.33 7.55
CA ALA A 96 -18.58 9.62 7.64
C ALA A 96 -19.73 9.73 6.62
N PHE A 97 -19.54 9.22 5.41
CA PHE A 97 -20.61 9.19 4.40
C PHE A 97 -21.77 8.29 4.83
N LYS A 98 -21.51 7.09 5.37
CA LYS A 98 -22.57 6.19 5.88
C LYS A 98 -23.35 6.82 7.05
N LEU A 99 -22.68 7.63 7.83
CA LEU A 99 -23.28 8.35 8.99
C LEU A 99 -23.68 9.80 8.67
N ARG A 100 -23.84 10.17 7.38
CA ARG A 100 -24.13 11.55 6.96
C ARG A 100 -25.40 12.14 7.59
N GLU A 101 -26.45 11.33 7.73
CA GLU A 101 -27.71 11.77 8.32
C GLU A 101 -27.59 12.05 9.83
N PRO A 102 -27.06 11.13 10.66
CA PRO A 102 -26.73 11.44 12.05
C PRO A 102 -25.75 12.60 12.19
N LEU A 103 -24.74 12.71 11.30
CA LEU A 103 -23.79 13.82 11.34
C LEU A 103 -24.46 15.17 11.09
N GLN A 104 -25.33 15.24 10.09
CA GLN A 104 -26.10 16.45 9.80
C GLN A 104 -26.95 16.87 11.00
N ARG A 105 -27.72 15.92 11.56
CA ARG A 105 -28.56 16.19 12.72
C ARG A 105 -27.77 16.66 13.94
N PHE A 106 -26.68 15.95 14.26
CA PHE A 106 -25.80 16.33 15.37
C PHE A 106 -25.20 17.73 15.20
N LEU A 107 -24.76 18.07 13.99
CA LEU A 107 -24.16 19.36 13.68
C LEU A 107 -25.20 20.48 13.72
N LEU A 108 -26.46 20.22 13.31
CA LEU A 108 -27.58 21.18 13.44
C LEU A 108 -27.89 21.46 14.91
N GLU A 109 -27.98 20.45 15.76
CA GLU A 109 -28.18 20.59 17.22
C GLU A 109 -27.04 21.40 17.87
N LYS A 110 -25.83 21.29 17.37
CA LYS A 110 -24.66 22.06 17.81
C LYS A 110 -24.51 23.42 17.11
N GLN A 111 -25.46 23.80 16.27
CA GLN A 111 -25.45 25.07 15.49
C GLN A 111 -24.16 25.25 14.69
N SER A 112 -23.58 24.16 14.21
CA SER A 112 -22.36 24.18 13.42
C SER A 112 -22.63 24.55 11.96
N PRO A 113 -21.89 25.48 11.37
CA PRO A 113 -22.05 25.85 9.96
C PRO A 113 -21.75 24.67 9.01
N LEU A 114 -20.99 23.67 9.47
CA LEU A 114 -20.66 22.48 8.69
C LEU A 114 -21.87 21.56 8.42
N ALA A 115 -22.97 21.76 9.12
CA ALA A 115 -24.22 21.02 8.87
C ALA A 115 -24.78 21.26 7.46
N ALA A 116 -24.60 22.47 6.92
CA ALA A 116 -25.08 22.85 5.59
C ALA A 116 -24.47 22.01 4.46
N HIS A 117 -23.26 21.51 4.62
CA HIS A 117 -22.58 20.67 3.63
C HIS A 117 -23.34 19.39 3.30
N PHE A 118 -24.00 18.77 4.30
CA PHE A 118 -24.77 17.54 4.08
C PHE A 118 -26.11 17.77 3.39
N SER A 119 -26.57 19.03 3.28
CA SER A 119 -27.74 19.42 2.47
C SER A 119 -27.36 19.82 1.05
N ASP A 120 -26.08 20.06 0.79
CA ASP A 120 -25.56 20.40 -0.53
C ASP A 120 -25.27 19.11 -1.31
N THR A 121 -26.09 18.85 -2.31
CA THR A 121 -26.00 17.67 -3.18
C THR A 121 -24.65 17.61 -3.90
N GLU A 122 -24.13 18.73 -4.38
CA GLU A 122 -22.85 18.75 -5.07
C GLU A 122 -21.69 18.39 -4.11
N TRP A 123 -21.73 18.90 -2.89
CA TRP A 123 -20.74 18.58 -1.88
C TRP A 123 -20.78 17.07 -1.54
N VAL A 124 -21.98 16.51 -1.38
CA VAL A 124 -22.18 15.09 -1.09
C VAL A 124 -21.66 14.21 -2.23
N ILE A 125 -21.94 14.54 -3.48
CA ILE A 125 -21.44 13.80 -4.66
C ILE A 125 -19.90 13.80 -4.69
N LYS A 126 -19.27 14.94 -4.40
CA LYS A 126 -17.80 15.06 -4.33
C LYS A 126 -17.23 14.27 -3.17
N LEU A 127 -17.89 14.24 -2.02
CA LEU A 127 -17.51 13.39 -0.88
C LEU A 127 -17.54 11.91 -1.25
N VAL A 128 -18.58 11.46 -1.94
CA VAL A 128 -18.73 10.08 -2.39
C VAL A 128 -17.64 9.70 -3.38
N TYR A 129 -17.33 10.57 -4.33
CA TYR A 129 -16.19 10.37 -5.22
C TYR A 129 -14.88 10.20 -4.44
N LEU A 130 -14.66 11.03 -3.41
CA LEU A 130 -13.50 10.88 -2.53
C LEU A 130 -13.48 9.53 -1.81
N CYS A 131 -14.63 9.06 -1.31
CA CYS A 131 -14.71 7.74 -0.69
C CYS A 131 -14.27 6.63 -1.66
N ASP A 132 -14.78 6.65 -2.88
CA ASP A 132 -14.48 5.62 -3.87
C ASP A 132 -13.03 5.66 -4.35
N ILE A 133 -12.47 6.84 -4.66
CA ILE A 133 -11.06 6.94 -5.09
C ILE A 133 -10.09 6.54 -3.98
N PHE A 134 -10.37 6.90 -2.71
CA PHE A 134 -9.55 6.46 -1.60
C PHE A 134 -9.67 4.96 -1.32
N ASN A 135 -10.82 4.34 -1.58
CA ASN A 135 -10.95 2.89 -1.52
C ASN A 135 -10.07 2.20 -2.57
N LEU A 136 -10.07 2.71 -3.80
CA LEU A 136 -9.21 2.18 -4.88
C LEU A 136 -7.72 2.35 -4.58
N LEU A 137 -7.31 3.47 -3.98
CA LEU A 137 -5.96 3.69 -3.48
C LEU A 137 -5.60 2.74 -2.33
N ASN A 138 -6.53 2.51 -1.41
CA ASN A 138 -6.35 1.54 -0.32
C ASN A 138 -6.19 0.10 -0.86
N GLU A 139 -6.95 -0.29 -1.88
CA GLU A 139 -6.78 -1.58 -2.55
C GLU A 139 -5.40 -1.72 -3.18
N LEU A 140 -4.92 -0.67 -3.87
CA LEU A 140 -3.56 -0.63 -4.38
C LEU A 140 -2.56 -0.81 -3.24
N SER A 141 -2.64 0.02 -2.20
CA SER A 141 -1.73 -0.01 -1.05
C SER A 141 -1.71 -1.39 -0.36
N LEU A 142 -2.86 -1.98 -0.10
CA LEU A 142 -2.97 -3.34 0.45
C LEU A 142 -2.37 -4.39 -0.50
N SER A 143 -2.56 -4.22 -1.80
CA SER A 143 -1.97 -5.11 -2.79
C SER A 143 -0.44 -5.04 -2.81
N LEU A 144 0.12 -3.85 -2.55
CA LEU A 144 1.56 -3.61 -2.45
C LEU A 144 2.16 -4.13 -1.13
N GLN A 145 1.34 -4.32 -0.09
CA GLN A 145 1.75 -4.80 1.24
C GLN A 145 1.78 -6.33 1.37
N ARG A 146 1.25 -7.07 0.40
CA ARG A 146 1.21 -8.55 0.48
C ARG A 146 2.62 -9.12 0.62
N GLY A 147 2.80 -10.01 1.60
CA GLY A 147 4.09 -10.64 1.89
C GLY A 147 4.67 -11.42 0.70
N MET A 148 6.00 -11.64 0.71
CA MET A 148 6.74 -12.38 -0.33
C MET A 148 6.61 -11.77 -1.75
N THR A 149 6.37 -10.46 -1.86
CA THR A 149 6.24 -9.76 -3.13
C THR A 149 7.62 -9.28 -3.60
N THR A 150 7.97 -9.53 -4.86
CA THR A 150 9.19 -9.01 -5.48
C THR A 150 8.99 -7.57 -5.96
N VAL A 151 10.10 -6.84 -6.15
CA VAL A 151 10.07 -5.49 -6.75
C VAL A 151 9.41 -5.50 -8.14
N PHE A 152 9.55 -6.59 -8.89
CA PHE A 152 8.91 -6.76 -10.21
C PHE A 152 7.38 -6.85 -10.11
N LYS A 153 6.86 -7.67 -9.21
CA LYS A 153 5.40 -7.76 -8.96
C LYS A 153 4.81 -6.44 -8.49
N LEU A 154 5.57 -5.64 -7.74
CA LEU A 154 5.10 -4.30 -7.36
C LEU A 154 5.07 -3.36 -8.56
N ALA A 155 6.09 -3.41 -9.44
CA ALA A 155 6.10 -2.64 -10.68
C ALA A 155 4.90 -3.00 -11.58
N ASP A 156 4.55 -4.30 -11.70
CA ASP A 156 3.36 -4.75 -12.43
C ASP A 156 2.08 -4.10 -11.88
N LYS A 157 1.92 -4.07 -10.56
CA LYS A 157 0.73 -3.50 -9.93
C LYS A 157 0.63 -1.99 -10.12
N VAL A 158 1.76 -1.28 -10.00
CA VAL A 158 1.82 0.16 -10.27
C VAL A 158 1.51 0.45 -11.73
N ALA A 159 2.09 -0.32 -12.66
CA ALA A 159 1.80 -0.16 -14.10
C ALA A 159 0.31 -0.42 -14.42
N ALA A 160 -0.28 -1.47 -13.83
CA ALA A 160 -1.70 -1.75 -13.98
C ALA A 160 -2.58 -0.62 -13.41
N PHE A 161 -2.17 -0.02 -12.29
CA PHE A 161 -2.92 1.11 -11.73
C PHE A 161 -2.81 2.37 -12.60
N LYS A 162 -1.64 2.68 -13.17
CA LYS A 162 -1.48 3.75 -14.17
C LYS A 162 -2.43 3.57 -15.35
N ALA A 163 -2.47 2.37 -15.93
CA ALA A 163 -3.35 2.04 -17.03
C ALA A 163 -4.84 2.18 -16.65
N LYS A 164 -5.21 1.83 -15.41
CA LYS A 164 -6.57 2.06 -14.88
C LYS A 164 -6.91 3.54 -14.80
N LEU A 165 -6.01 4.39 -14.28
CA LEU A 165 -6.24 5.83 -14.20
C LEU A 165 -6.50 6.45 -15.58
N GLU A 166 -5.75 6.07 -16.60
CA GLU A 166 -5.95 6.52 -17.97
C GLU A 166 -7.31 6.07 -18.52
N LEU A 167 -7.68 4.80 -18.29
CA LEU A 167 -8.98 4.25 -18.69
C LEU A 167 -10.12 4.97 -17.98
N TRP A 168 -9.99 5.23 -16.68
CA TRP A 168 -11.01 5.93 -15.90
C TRP A 168 -11.18 7.38 -16.36
N GLY A 169 -10.08 8.09 -16.64
CA GLY A 169 -10.15 9.43 -17.22
C GLY A 169 -10.92 9.48 -18.53
N ARG A 170 -10.66 8.53 -19.44
CA ARG A 170 -11.42 8.43 -20.73
C ARG A 170 -12.91 8.15 -20.50
N ARG A 171 -13.25 7.28 -19.53
CA ARG A 171 -14.66 6.95 -19.22
C ARG A 171 -15.40 8.14 -18.61
N VAL A 172 -14.76 8.85 -17.68
CA VAL A 172 -15.33 10.05 -17.05
C VAL A 172 -15.65 11.13 -18.09
N ASN A 173 -14.79 11.33 -19.10
CA ASN A 173 -15.02 12.28 -20.17
C ASN A 173 -16.30 12.01 -21.01
N VAL A 174 -16.77 10.77 -21.02
CA VAL A 174 -18.02 10.37 -21.68
C VAL A 174 -19.15 10.09 -20.68
N GLY A 175 -19.03 10.57 -19.43
CA GLY A 175 -20.06 10.45 -18.39
C GLY A 175 -20.20 9.06 -17.76
N ILE A 176 -19.22 8.17 -17.90
CA ILE A 176 -19.26 6.82 -17.35
C ILE A 176 -18.49 6.77 -16.03
N PHE A 177 -19.19 6.48 -14.91
CA PHE A 177 -18.66 6.46 -13.55
C PHE A 177 -18.72 5.07 -12.89
N VAL A 178 -18.96 3.99 -13.62
CA VAL A 178 -19.16 2.63 -13.08
C VAL A 178 -18.00 2.07 -12.25
N MET A 179 -16.79 2.62 -12.40
CA MET A 179 -15.62 2.26 -11.59
C MET A 179 -15.66 2.83 -10.17
N PHE A 180 -16.47 3.84 -9.94
CA PHE A 180 -16.74 4.43 -8.64
C PHE A 180 -18.12 3.94 -8.18
N GLN A 181 -18.13 2.82 -7.44
CA GLN A 181 -19.35 2.06 -7.17
C GLN A 181 -20.40 2.87 -6.43
N THR A 182 -19.99 3.51 -5.31
CA THR A 182 -20.92 4.31 -4.50
C THR A 182 -21.40 5.54 -5.25
N LEU A 183 -20.51 6.18 -6.00
CA LEU A 183 -20.85 7.32 -6.84
C LEU A 183 -21.85 6.92 -7.95
N ALA A 184 -21.59 5.80 -8.62
CA ALA A 184 -22.47 5.33 -9.70
C ALA A 184 -23.90 5.01 -9.21
N GLU A 185 -24.05 4.58 -7.94
CA GLU A 185 -25.37 4.37 -7.35
C GLU A 185 -26.09 5.69 -7.08
N ILE A 186 -25.41 6.68 -6.53
CA ILE A 186 -26.02 7.99 -6.27
C ILE A 186 -26.39 8.70 -7.56
N LEU A 187 -25.57 8.58 -8.59
CA LEU A 187 -25.84 9.20 -9.89
C LEU A 187 -27.01 8.56 -10.67
N LYS A 188 -27.61 7.48 -10.16
CA LYS A 188 -28.89 6.98 -10.71
C LYS A 188 -30.08 7.85 -10.31
N GLU A 189 -29.98 8.50 -9.17
CA GLU A 189 -31.08 9.30 -8.57
C GLU A 189 -30.80 10.80 -8.62
N THR A 190 -29.54 11.19 -8.87
CA THR A 190 -29.07 12.57 -8.78
C THR A 190 -28.17 12.91 -9.97
N GLU A 191 -28.49 13.99 -10.67
CA GLU A 191 -27.62 14.50 -11.72
C GLU A 191 -26.50 15.35 -11.15
N PRO A 192 -25.23 15.08 -11.50
CA PRO A 192 -24.12 15.91 -11.08
C PRO A 192 -24.12 17.24 -11.80
N GLY A 193 -23.61 18.29 -11.14
CA GLY A 193 -23.39 19.58 -11.79
C GLY A 193 -22.47 19.46 -13.04
N PRO A 194 -22.59 20.39 -13.97
CA PRO A 194 -21.91 20.32 -15.27
C PRO A 194 -20.36 20.30 -15.15
N SER A 195 -19.80 20.84 -14.08
CA SER A 195 -18.36 20.87 -13.81
C SER A 195 -17.82 19.60 -13.16
N PHE A 196 -18.68 18.69 -12.67
CA PHE A 196 -18.25 17.54 -11.88
C PHE A 196 -17.39 16.55 -12.68
N SER A 197 -17.81 16.21 -13.91
CA SER A 197 -17.02 15.32 -14.79
C SER A 197 -15.63 15.89 -15.05
N GLN A 198 -15.53 17.20 -15.26
CA GLN A 198 -14.25 17.87 -15.45
C GLN A 198 -13.39 17.82 -14.19
N LEU A 199 -13.98 18.09 -13.00
CA LEU A 199 -13.29 18.00 -11.72
C LEU A 199 -12.69 16.60 -11.49
N VAL A 200 -13.48 15.54 -11.75
CA VAL A 200 -13.02 14.15 -11.59
C VAL A 200 -11.91 13.83 -12.60
N HIS A 201 -12.08 14.22 -13.86
CA HIS A 201 -11.06 14.04 -14.89
C HIS A 201 -9.74 14.72 -14.52
N ASP A 202 -9.79 15.97 -14.07
CA ASP A 202 -8.61 16.74 -13.70
C ASP A 202 -7.91 16.12 -12.48
N HIS A 203 -8.67 15.65 -11.50
CA HIS A 203 -8.11 14.93 -10.36
C HIS A 203 -7.41 13.63 -10.77
N LEU A 204 -8.04 12.80 -11.63
CA LEU A 204 -7.42 11.57 -12.14
C LEU A 204 -6.16 11.86 -12.97
N SER A 205 -6.17 12.93 -13.77
CA SER A 205 -5.02 13.38 -14.55
C SER A 205 -3.88 13.84 -13.64
N GLN A 206 -4.19 14.59 -12.57
CA GLN A 206 -3.21 15.01 -11.58
C GLN A 206 -2.63 13.80 -10.84
N LEU A 207 -3.47 12.88 -10.36
CA LEU A 207 -3.04 11.66 -9.69
C LEU A 207 -2.14 10.80 -10.60
N SER A 208 -2.46 10.68 -11.88
CA SER A 208 -1.63 10.00 -12.88
C SER A 208 -0.25 10.64 -13.01
N LYS A 209 -0.17 11.98 -13.08
CA LYS A 209 1.10 12.72 -13.12
C LYS A 209 1.93 12.53 -11.85
N GLU A 210 1.30 12.55 -10.69
CA GLU A 210 2.01 12.33 -9.42
C GLU A 210 2.51 10.88 -9.30
N ILE A 211 1.71 9.90 -9.72
CA ILE A 211 2.17 8.51 -9.76
C ILE A 211 3.33 8.33 -10.75
N GLU A 212 3.29 8.96 -11.93
CA GLU A 212 4.44 8.94 -12.86
C GLU A 212 5.68 9.62 -12.26
N HIS A 213 5.50 10.72 -11.53
CA HIS A 213 6.61 11.42 -10.84
C HIS A 213 7.29 10.50 -9.80
N TYR A 214 6.51 9.81 -8.96
CA TYR A 214 7.07 8.92 -7.92
C TYR A 214 7.48 7.54 -8.44
N PHE A 215 6.87 7.07 -9.54
CA PHE A 215 7.15 5.79 -10.20
C PHE A 215 7.41 6.00 -11.69
N PRO A 216 8.50 6.69 -12.05
CA PRO A 216 8.76 7.01 -13.45
C PRO A 216 8.97 5.75 -14.26
N THR A 217 8.34 5.69 -15.42
CA THR A 217 8.46 4.58 -16.38
C THR A 217 9.90 4.39 -16.83
N THR A 218 10.69 5.48 -16.90
CA THR A 218 12.13 5.45 -17.22
C THR A 218 12.99 4.73 -16.16
N LYS A 219 12.47 4.52 -14.96
CA LYS A 219 13.13 3.82 -13.86
C LYS A 219 12.38 2.54 -13.47
N ASP A 220 11.72 1.92 -14.43
CA ASP A 220 11.05 0.64 -14.19
C ASP A 220 12.10 -0.42 -13.83
N PRO A 221 11.98 -1.06 -12.66
CA PRO A 221 12.94 -2.06 -12.22
C PRO A 221 12.95 -3.32 -13.11
N ARG A 222 11.95 -3.48 -13.98
CA ARG A 222 11.86 -4.60 -14.93
C ARG A 222 12.70 -4.38 -16.17
N SER A 223 12.93 -3.12 -16.56
CA SER A 223 13.64 -2.80 -17.82
C SER A 223 15.00 -3.47 -17.90
N GLY A 224 15.20 -4.31 -18.93
CA GLY A 224 16.40 -5.11 -19.14
C GLY A 224 16.60 -6.28 -18.16
N LYS A 225 15.58 -6.56 -17.33
CA LYS A 225 15.58 -7.65 -16.33
C LYS A 225 14.35 -8.57 -16.46
N GLU A 226 13.63 -8.51 -17.57
CA GLU A 226 12.42 -9.30 -17.84
C GLU A 226 12.70 -10.79 -17.77
N TRP A 227 13.90 -11.21 -18.17
CA TRP A 227 14.41 -12.58 -18.12
C TRP A 227 14.41 -13.16 -16.69
N ILE A 228 14.50 -12.32 -15.65
CA ILE A 228 14.44 -12.78 -14.25
C ILE A 228 13.05 -13.32 -13.92
N CYS A 229 12.01 -12.66 -14.44
CA CYS A 229 10.61 -13.07 -14.23
C CYS A 229 10.24 -14.30 -15.05
N ASN A 230 10.76 -14.42 -16.27
CA ASN A 230 10.56 -15.58 -17.13
C ASN A 230 11.71 -15.74 -18.11
N PRO A 231 12.69 -16.61 -17.81
CA PRO A 231 13.85 -16.82 -18.68
C PRO A 231 13.52 -17.54 -20.00
N PHE A 232 12.32 -18.11 -20.12
CA PHE A 232 11.93 -18.94 -21.29
C PHE A 232 11.20 -18.16 -22.39
N VAL A 233 10.74 -16.94 -22.14
CA VAL A 233 9.92 -16.14 -23.08
C VAL A 233 10.74 -15.07 -23.77
N ASN A 234 11.66 -14.44 -23.06
CA ASN A 234 12.41 -13.29 -23.57
C ASN A 234 13.74 -13.74 -24.16
N LYS A 235 13.92 -13.50 -25.46
CA LYS A 235 15.24 -13.58 -26.07
C LYS A 235 16.10 -12.44 -25.54
N PRO A 236 17.38 -12.69 -25.22
CA PRO A 236 18.31 -11.63 -24.84
C PRO A 236 18.40 -10.62 -25.99
N GLY A 237 17.89 -9.42 -25.76
CA GLY A 237 18.02 -8.29 -26.67
C GLY A 237 18.37 -7.08 -25.84
N GLU A 238 19.40 -6.30 -26.21
CA GLU A 238 19.86 -5.08 -25.52
C GLU A 238 20.00 -5.20 -23.98
N SER A 239 20.40 -6.37 -23.51
CA SER A 239 20.54 -6.61 -22.07
C SER A 239 21.90 -6.11 -21.57
N THR A 240 21.95 -5.64 -20.33
CA THR A 240 23.18 -5.28 -19.61
C THR A 240 23.93 -6.55 -19.12
N LEU A 241 23.77 -7.68 -19.82
CA LEU A 241 24.39 -8.95 -19.49
C LEU A 241 25.79 -9.02 -20.09
N SER A 242 26.73 -9.68 -19.42
CA SER A 242 28.00 -10.05 -19.98
C SER A 242 27.81 -11.24 -20.94
N VAL A 243 28.79 -11.49 -21.82
CA VAL A 243 28.75 -12.62 -22.77
C VAL A 243 28.47 -13.94 -22.04
N LEU A 244 29.14 -14.19 -20.92
CA LEU A 244 28.94 -15.41 -20.12
C LEU A 244 27.54 -15.52 -19.54
N GLU A 245 26.99 -14.39 -19.06
CA GLU A 245 25.62 -14.34 -18.54
C GLU A 245 24.57 -14.59 -19.63
N GLU A 246 24.83 -14.06 -20.85
CA GLU A 246 23.96 -14.31 -22.01
C GLU A 246 24.01 -15.78 -22.46
N ASP A 247 25.19 -16.39 -22.52
CA ASP A 247 25.33 -17.79 -22.84
C ASP A 247 24.57 -18.68 -21.85
N GLN A 248 24.77 -18.45 -20.56
CA GLN A 248 24.04 -19.18 -19.51
C GLN A 248 22.51 -18.96 -19.60
N LEU A 249 22.04 -17.75 -19.93
CA LEU A 249 20.61 -17.49 -20.11
C LEU A 249 20.03 -18.25 -21.31
N LEU A 250 20.77 -18.34 -22.40
CA LEU A 250 20.37 -19.12 -23.58
C LEU A 250 20.30 -20.62 -23.30
N GLU A 251 21.25 -21.17 -22.54
CA GLU A 251 21.20 -22.56 -22.09
C GLU A 251 19.97 -22.83 -21.24
N ILE A 252 19.70 -21.99 -20.23
CA ILE A 252 18.51 -22.08 -19.39
C ILE A 252 17.21 -22.00 -20.23
N ALA A 253 17.15 -21.07 -21.19
CA ALA A 253 15.96 -20.87 -22.03
C ALA A 253 15.60 -22.08 -22.89
N ASN A 254 16.59 -22.93 -23.21
CA ASN A 254 16.41 -24.14 -24.01
C ASN A 254 16.33 -25.43 -23.18
N ASP A 255 16.49 -25.35 -21.85
CA ASP A 255 16.41 -26.51 -20.97
C ASP A 255 14.95 -26.83 -20.60
N GLY A 256 14.44 -27.96 -21.14
CA GLY A 256 13.08 -28.43 -20.86
C GLY A 256 12.85 -28.86 -19.39
N GLY A 257 13.90 -29.33 -18.70
CA GLY A 257 13.85 -29.72 -17.30
C GLY A 257 13.70 -28.49 -16.39
N LEU A 258 14.51 -27.45 -16.66
CA LEU A 258 14.41 -26.16 -15.95
C LEU A 258 13.07 -25.46 -16.22
N LYS A 259 12.54 -25.58 -17.45
CA LYS A 259 11.21 -25.05 -17.78
C LYS A 259 10.10 -25.71 -16.96
N SER A 260 10.08 -27.03 -16.88
CA SER A 260 9.14 -27.77 -16.06
C SER A 260 9.30 -27.45 -14.57
N MET A 261 10.53 -27.28 -14.08
CA MET A 261 10.80 -26.84 -12.71
C MET A 261 10.29 -25.44 -12.46
N PHE A 262 10.43 -24.51 -13.41
CA PHE A 262 9.91 -23.14 -13.31
C PHE A 262 8.40 -23.11 -13.20
N GLU A 263 7.68 -23.89 -14.02
CA GLU A 263 6.22 -23.99 -14.04
C GLU A 263 5.65 -24.55 -12.72
N THR A 264 6.41 -25.45 -12.07
CA THR A 264 6.00 -26.07 -10.79
C THR A 264 6.46 -25.29 -9.55
N THR A 265 7.39 -24.36 -9.71
CA THR A 265 7.95 -23.57 -8.60
C THR A 265 7.14 -22.29 -8.38
N SER A 266 6.53 -22.14 -7.22
CA SER A 266 5.68 -20.99 -6.87
C SER A 266 6.46 -19.70 -6.61
N ASN A 267 7.78 -19.74 -6.42
CA ASN A 267 8.60 -18.63 -5.97
C ASN A 267 9.87 -18.47 -6.82
N LEU A 268 10.06 -17.28 -7.42
CA LEU A 268 11.24 -16.94 -8.22
C LEU A 268 12.57 -17.11 -7.48
N HIS A 269 12.63 -16.77 -6.18
CA HIS A 269 13.85 -16.96 -5.40
C HIS A 269 14.25 -18.43 -5.33
N THR A 270 13.28 -19.31 -5.08
CA THR A 270 13.53 -20.77 -5.00
C THR A 270 13.98 -21.31 -6.34
N PHE A 271 13.43 -20.85 -7.45
CA PHE A 271 13.85 -21.22 -8.79
C PHE A 271 15.32 -20.83 -9.00
N TRP A 272 15.66 -19.54 -8.84
CA TRP A 272 17.01 -19.04 -9.09
C TRP A 272 18.07 -19.59 -8.13
N ILE A 273 17.70 -19.96 -6.89
CA ILE A 273 18.60 -20.68 -5.96
C ILE A 273 18.96 -22.06 -6.52
N LYS A 274 18.00 -22.79 -7.08
CA LYS A 274 18.26 -24.11 -7.69
C LYS A 274 19.10 -23.99 -8.96
N VAL A 275 18.76 -23.03 -9.82
CA VAL A 275 19.49 -22.74 -11.06
C VAL A 275 20.93 -22.33 -10.79
N LYS A 276 21.22 -21.69 -9.65
CA LYS A 276 22.56 -21.23 -9.28
C LYS A 276 23.60 -22.37 -9.18
N VAL A 277 23.17 -23.60 -8.95
CA VAL A 277 24.07 -24.76 -8.84
C VAL A 277 24.80 -25.01 -10.17
N GLU A 278 24.10 -24.81 -11.28
CA GLU A 278 24.60 -25.08 -12.63
C GLU A 278 25.00 -23.78 -13.37
N TYR A 279 24.24 -22.70 -13.16
CA TYR A 279 24.43 -21.40 -13.82
C TYR A 279 24.68 -20.27 -12.79
N PRO A 280 25.88 -20.24 -12.17
CA PRO A 280 26.15 -19.38 -11.01
C PRO A 280 26.12 -17.88 -11.30
N GLU A 281 26.57 -17.44 -12.48
CA GLU A 281 26.72 -16.02 -12.82
C GLU A 281 25.34 -15.36 -13.00
N ILE A 282 24.54 -15.87 -13.93
CA ILE A 282 23.22 -15.33 -14.25
C ILE A 282 22.26 -15.45 -13.06
N ALA A 283 22.31 -16.58 -12.34
CA ALA A 283 21.48 -16.79 -11.16
C ALA A 283 21.87 -15.86 -10.00
N THR A 284 23.15 -15.57 -9.82
CA THR A 284 23.59 -14.58 -8.81
C THR A 284 23.09 -13.19 -9.15
N LYS A 285 23.10 -12.79 -10.42
CA LYS A 285 22.57 -11.50 -10.88
C LYS A 285 21.03 -11.42 -10.68
N ALA A 286 20.31 -12.50 -10.99
CA ALA A 286 18.89 -12.61 -10.72
C ALA A 286 18.58 -12.47 -9.23
N LEU A 287 19.28 -13.22 -8.39
CA LEU A 287 19.09 -13.18 -6.94
C LEU A 287 19.43 -11.81 -6.36
N LYS A 288 20.50 -11.15 -6.78
CA LYS A 288 20.83 -9.77 -6.37
C LYS A 288 19.67 -8.80 -6.65
N SER A 289 18.99 -8.95 -7.80
CA SER A 289 17.85 -8.12 -8.19
C SER A 289 16.57 -8.47 -7.41
N LEU A 290 16.46 -9.68 -6.89
CA LEU A 290 15.31 -10.15 -6.10
C LEU A 290 15.47 -9.89 -4.60
N LEU A 291 16.68 -9.66 -4.10
CA LEU A 291 16.99 -9.46 -2.67
C LEU A 291 16.34 -8.21 -2.04
N PRO A 292 16.22 -7.06 -2.73
CA PRO A 292 15.67 -5.86 -2.10
C PRO A 292 14.27 -6.10 -1.53
N PHE A 293 14.08 -5.76 -0.26
CA PHE A 293 12.76 -5.73 0.35
C PHE A 293 11.94 -4.59 -0.27
N PRO A 294 10.93 -4.89 -1.07
CA PRO A 294 10.16 -3.85 -1.75
C PRO A 294 9.20 -3.12 -0.81
N THR A 295 8.94 -3.69 0.40
CA THR A 295 8.04 -3.12 1.42
C THR A 295 8.68 -3.12 2.80
N SER A 296 8.26 -2.17 3.66
CA SER A 296 8.71 -2.12 5.05
C SER A 296 7.93 -3.06 5.98
N CYS A 297 6.98 -3.86 5.46
CA CYS A 297 6.12 -4.70 6.30
C CYS A 297 6.91 -5.62 7.24
N LEU A 298 8.00 -6.22 6.75
CA LEU A 298 8.88 -7.03 7.60
C LEU A 298 9.65 -6.19 8.62
N CYS A 299 10.06 -4.97 8.23
CA CYS A 299 10.72 -4.04 9.17
C CYS A 299 9.74 -3.57 10.24
N GLU A 300 8.50 -3.25 9.88
CA GLU A 300 7.45 -2.83 10.81
C GLU A 300 7.08 -3.97 11.78
N ALA A 301 6.95 -5.20 11.27
CA ALA A 301 6.79 -6.38 12.11
C ALA A 301 7.99 -6.58 13.05
N GLY A 302 9.20 -6.39 12.54
CA GLY A 302 10.43 -6.42 13.33
C GLY A 302 10.44 -5.36 14.42
N PHE A 303 10.15 -4.11 14.12
CA PHE A 303 10.06 -3.04 15.11
C PHE A 303 8.97 -3.27 16.15
N SER A 304 7.81 -3.78 15.73
CA SER A 304 6.73 -4.15 16.65
C SER A 304 7.16 -5.27 17.60
N ALA A 305 7.84 -6.30 17.08
CA ALA A 305 8.37 -7.39 17.88
C ALA A 305 9.49 -6.89 18.85
N VAL A 306 10.37 -6.00 18.40
CA VAL A 306 11.36 -5.33 19.25
C VAL A 306 10.67 -4.57 20.38
N THR A 307 9.65 -3.77 20.07
CA THR A 307 8.92 -2.97 21.05
C THR A 307 8.20 -3.85 22.08
N ALA A 308 7.61 -4.97 21.63
CA ALA A 308 6.96 -5.95 22.50
C ALA A 308 7.95 -6.69 23.41
N THR A 309 9.18 -6.95 22.93
CA THR A 309 10.21 -7.72 23.64
C THR A 309 11.06 -6.84 24.55
N LYS A 310 11.43 -5.62 24.11
CA LYS A 310 12.19 -4.63 24.90
C LYS A 310 11.23 -3.79 25.75
N MET A 311 11.02 -4.21 26.97
CA MET A 311 10.39 -3.39 28.00
C MET A 311 11.42 -2.51 28.71
N ARG A 312 10.96 -1.46 29.43
CA ARG A 312 11.81 -0.53 30.18
C ARG A 312 12.85 -1.22 31.08
N LEU A 313 12.48 -2.36 31.69
CA LEU A 313 13.35 -3.16 32.55
C LEU A 313 14.26 -4.14 31.78
N ARG A 314 14.00 -4.37 30.48
CA ARG A 314 14.75 -5.29 29.61
C ARG A 314 15.46 -4.57 28.45
N SER A 315 15.69 -3.26 28.57
CA SER A 315 16.25 -2.46 27.47
C SER A 315 17.69 -2.83 27.10
N ARG A 316 18.46 -3.41 28.03
CA ARG A 316 19.87 -3.80 27.84
C ARG A 316 20.08 -5.25 27.40
N LEU A 317 19.02 -6.07 27.36
CA LEU A 317 19.13 -7.46 26.91
C LEU A 317 19.37 -7.55 25.40
N ASP A 318 20.27 -8.43 25.00
CA ASP A 318 20.34 -8.87 23.61
C ASP A 318 19.11 -9.73 23.30
N ILE A 319 18.29 -9.24 22.38
CA ILE A 319 17.05 -9.87 21.97
C ILE A 319 17.15 -10.57 20.60
N SER A 320 18.35 -10.68 20.03
CA SER A 320 18.57 -11.17 18.67
C SER A 320 17.92 -12.53 18.45
N HIS A 321 18.15 -13.50 19.33
CA HIS A 321 17.55 -14.83 19.23
C HIS A 321 16.04 -14.82 19.49
N THR A 322 15.57 -14.04 20.46
CA THR A 322 14.13 -13.89 20.76
C THR A 322 13.40 -13.26 19.57
N LEU A 323 14.04 -12.28 18.92
CA LEU A 323 13.49 -11.62 17.75
C LEU A 323 13.42 -12.58 16.54
N GLN A 324 14.46 -13.39 16.33
CA GLN A 324 14.46 -14.44 15.29
C GLN A 324 13.31 -15.41 15.49
N VAL A 325 13.07 -15.87 16.71
CA VAL A 325 11.96 -16.78 17.02
C VAL A 325 10.60 -16.11 16.81
N SER A 326 10.43 -14.86 17.28
CA SER A 326 9.14 -14.15 17.18
C SER A 326 8.78 -13.75 15.74
N LEU A 327 9.77 -13.59 14.86
CA LEU A 327 9.57 -13.27 13.43
C LEU A 327 9.56 -14.52 12.54
N SER A 328 9.90 -15.69 13.08
CA SER A 328 9.93 -16.94 12.33
C SER A 328 8.51 -17.42 12.02
N PRO A 329 8.19 -17.81 10.78
CA PRO A 329 6.95 -18.47 10.45
C PRO A 329 6.91 -19.94 10.93
N ILE A 330 8.00 -20.43 11.53
CA ILE A 330 8.10 -21.82 12.00
C ILE A 330 7.33 -21.93 13.32
N THR A 331 6.30 -22.77 13.34
CA THR A 331 5.59 -23.11 14.58
C THR A 331 6.49 -24.00 15.43
N PRO A 332 6.90 -23.56 16.64
CA PRO A 332 7.73 -24.38 17.51
C PRO A 332 7.01 -25.69 17.88
N ARG A 333 7.74 -26.80 17.87
CA ARG A 333 7.23 -28.09 18.36
C ARG A 333 7.33 -28.09 19.89
N TRP A 334 6.35 -27.53 20.56
CA TRP A 334 6.35 -27.39 22.03
C TRP A 334 6.33 -28.71 22.76
N ASP A 335 5.79 -29.77 22.16
CA ASP A 335 5.68 -31.09 22.76
C ASP A 335 7.05 -31.72 23.11
N HIS A 336 8.08 -31.46 22.29
CA HIS A 336 9.43 -31.99 22.52
C HIS A 336 10.19 -31.32 23.67
N PRO A 337 10.24 -29.97 23.76
CA PRO A 337 10.92 -29.27 24.86
C PRO A 337 10.24 -29.42 26.20
N VAL A 338 8.91 -29.63 26.22
CA VAL A 338 8.13 -29.74 27.45
C VAL A 338 8.22 -31.15 28.04
N ALA A 339 8.23 -32.18 27.18
CA ALA A 339 8.34 -33.59 27.64
C ALA A 339 9.65 -33.93 28.37
N GLY A 340 10.70 -33.17 28.14
CA GLY A 340 12.03 -33.33 28.77
C GLY A 340 12.26 -32.47 30.01
N LYS A 341 11.34 -31.60 30.42
CA LYS A 341 11.49 -30.73 31.60
C LYS A 341 10.62 -31.22 32.75
N GLN A 342 11.24 -31.58 33.84
CA GLN A 342 10.55 -31.79 35.12
C GLN A 342 9.90 -30.45 35.57
N ALA A 343 8.61 -30.48 35.82
CA ALA A 343 7.92 -29.35 36.42
C ALA A 343 8.55 -29.06 37.80
N GLN A 344 9.13 -27.90 37.98
CA GLN A 344 9.51 -27.43 39.30
C GLN A 344 8.23 -27.22 40.10
N GLY A 345 8.07 -27.98 41.20
CA GLY A 345 7.01 -27.74 42.16
C GLY A 345 7.12 -26.30 42.68
N SER A 346 6.03 -25.56 42.64
CA SER A 346 5.93 -24.23 43.27
C SER A 346 6.14 -24.41 44.80
N HIS A 347 7.14 -23.69 45.31
CA HIS A 347 7.28 -23.44 46.75
C HIS A 347 6.41 -22.27 47.14
#